data_ad36b6c7c0361567980e290bcd4f18b3
#
_entry.id   ad36b6c7c0361567980e290bcd4f18b3
#
_cell.length_a   1.000
_cell.length_b   1.000
_cell.length_c   1.000
_cell.angle_alpha   90.00
_cell.angle_beta   90.00
_cell.angle_gamma   90.00
#
_symmetry.space_group_name_H-M   'P 1'
#
loop_
_entity.id
_entity.type
_entity.pdbx_description
1 polymer ?
#
loop_
_entity_poly.entity_id
_entity_poly.type
_entity_poly.pdbx_seq_one_letter_code
_entity_poly.pdbx_strand_id
1 'polypeptide(L)'
;MNKLILATLVTAFTANVAIAQSVAEANDILTASGRTLYTFDKDAASKSNCNGGCATAWPPFLVKDGDLTPVEFRVITRDDGAKQWAMNEKPLYFFAADVQAGDAKGDGQGGVWHVIRGAGKHSEAKPAAATRAAEGYRSYSGSY
;
A
#
# COMPACT_ATOMS: atom_id res chain seq x y z
N MET A 1 25.22 58.97 -25.32
CA MET A 1 24.73 57.65 -25.80
C MET A 1 24.67 56.71 -24.63
N ASN A 2 23.53 56.65 -23.96
CA ASN A 2 23.34 55.79 -22.76
C ASN A 2 22.76 54.47 -23.21
N LYS A 3 23.52 53.39 -23.02
CA LYS A 3 23.02 52.03 -23.18
C LYS A 3 22.43 51.54 -21.88
N LEU A 4 21.10 51.48 -21.82
CA LEU A 4 20.38 50.79 -20.75
C LEU A 4 20.48 49.29 -20.97
N ILE A 5 21.17 48.61 -20.03
CA ILE A 5 21.21 47.16 -19.97
C ILE A 5 20.00 46.72 -19.12
N LEU A 6 18.98 46.17 -19.78
CA LEU A 6 17.87 45.50 -19.08
C LEU A 6 18.38 44.14 -18.59
N ALA A 7 18.57 44.01 -17.28
CA ALA A 7 18.83 42.73 -16.64
C ALA A 7 17.47 42.02 -16.38
N THR A 8 17.15 41.00 -17.17
CA THR A 8 16.04 40.13 -16.96
C THR A 8 16.33 39.14 -15.81
N LEU A 9 15.70 39.33 -14.67
CA LEU A 9 15.74 38.36 -13.58
C LEU A 9 14.89 37.15 -13.98
N VAL A 10 15.56 36.05 -14.30
CA VAL A 10 14.91 34.74 -14.43
C VAL A 10 14.76 34.15 -13.04
N THR A 11 13.57 34.26 -12.44
CA THR A 11 13.21 33.55 -11.22
C THR A 11 12.96 32.08 -11.56
N ALA A 12 13.91 31.20 -11.24
CA ALA A 12 13.73 29.76 -11.32
C ALA A 12 12.77 29.32 -10.22
N PHE A 13 11.54 29.00 -10.62
CA PHE A 13 10.58 28.32 -9.74
C PHE A 13 11.01 26.86 -9.58
N THR A 14 11.65 26.52 -8.47
CA THR A 14 11.91 25.12 -8.12
C THR A 14 10.60 24.52 -7.60
N ALA A 15 9.88 23.81 -8.45
CA ALA A 15 8.76 23.00 -8.03
C ALA A 15 9.27 21.87 -7.13
N ASN A 16 8.96 21.94 -5.84
CA ASN A 16 9.23 20.87 -4.89
C ASN A 16 8.22 19.75 -5.18
N VAL A 17 8.61 18.75 -5.98
CA VAL A 17 7.78 17.56 -6.21
C VAL A 17 7.89 16.69 -4.97
N ALA A 18 6.88 16.72 -4.12
CA ALA A 18 6.75 15.75 -3.04
C ALA A 18 6.59 14.36 -3.67
N ILE A 19 7.60 13.50 -3.52
CA ILE A 19 7.52 12.11 -3.98
C ILE A 19 6.71 11.35 -2.95
N ALA A 20 5.40 11.21 -3.20
CA ALA A 20 4.54 10.33 -2.41
C ALA A 20 5.07 8.88 -2.49
N GLN A 21 5.01 8.15 -1.38
CA GLN A 21 5.40 6.73 -1.36
C GLN A 21 4.40 5.95 -2.21
N SER A 22 4.85 5.46 -3.36
CA SER A 22 4.00 4.63 -4.23
C SER A 22 3.95 3.20 -3.69
N VAL A 23 2.76 2.69 -3.49
CA VAL A 23 2.50 1.27 -3.25
C VAL A 23 2.19 0.61 -4.58
N ALA A 24 2.83 -0.52 -4.85
CA ALA A 24 2.69 -1.26 -6.09
C ALA A 24 2.80 -2.77 -5.84
N GLU A 25 2.28 -3.57 -6.76
CA GLU A 25 2.52 -5.01 -6.80
C GLU A 25 3.65 -5.32 -7.78
N ALA A 26 4.60 -6.12 -7.34
CA ALA A 26 5.66 -6.65 -8.17
C ALA A 26 5.78 -8.15 -7.94
N ASN A 27 5.61 -8.96 -8.99
CA ASN A 27 5.65 -10.43 -8.90
C ASN A 27 4.70 -10.99 -7.82
N ASP A 28 3.46 -10.48 -7.75
CA ASP A 28 2.46 -10.86 -6.75
C ASP A 28 2.84 -10.51 -5.29
N ILE A 29 3.82 -9.63 -5.09
CA ILE A 29 4.25 -9.15 -3.78
C ILE A 29 3.97 -7.65 -3.68
N LEU A 30 3.37 -7.23 -2.56
CA LEU A 30 3.13 -5.83 -2.30
C LEU A 30 4.42 -5.11 -1.93
N THR A 31 4.67 -3.99 -2.58
CA THR A 31 5.87 -3.18 -2.36
C THR A 31 5.50 -1.72 -2.09
N ALA A 32 6.35 -1.02 -1.34
CA ALA A 32 6.28 0.43 -1.20
C ALA A 32 7.62 1.05 -1.61
N SER A 33 7.58 1.98 -2.57
CA SER A 33 8.79 2.58 -3.15
C SER A 33 9.83 1.54 -3.61
N GLY A 34 9.34 0.43 -4.20
CA GLY A 34 10.15 -0.67 -4.70
C GLY A 34 10.66 -1.65 -3.63
N ARG A 35 10.38 -1.43 -2.35
CA ARG A 35 10.75 -2.34 -1.25
C ARG A 35 9.59 -3.22 -0.85
N THR A 36 9.86 -4.49 -0.62
CA THR A 36 8.87 -5.49 -0.20
C THR A 36 8.28 -5.15 1.17
N LEU A 37 6.96 -5.33 1.29
CA LEU A 37 6.22 -5.14 2.53
C LEU A 37 5.95 -6.48 3.22
N TYR A 38 6.10 -6.47 4.54
CA TYR A 38 5.93 -7.64 5.41
C TYR A 38 4.94 -7.38 6.53
N THR A 39 4.38 -8.47 7.03
CA THR A 39 3.61 -8.51 8.29
C THR A 39 4.32 -9.40 9.31
N PHE A 40 4.00 -9.18 10.59
CA PHE A 40 4.57 -9.91 11.72
C PHE A 40 3.46 -10.59 12.52
N ASP A 41 3.52 -11.91 12.65
CA ASP A 41 2.45 -12.69 13.29
C ASP A 41 2.31 -12.46 14.81
N LYS A 42 3.34 -11.89 15.45
CA LYS A 42 3.28 -11.53 16.88
C LYS A 42 2.72 -10.15 17.14
N ASP A 43 2.35 -9.41 16.10
CA ASP A 43 1.61 -8.16 16.26
C ASP A 43 0.18 -8.45 16.74
N ALA A 44 -0.40 -7.49 17.45
CA ALA A 44 -1.84 -7.49 17.72
C ALA A 44 -2.59 -6.69 16.64
N ALA A 45 -3.92 -6.83 16.61
CA ALA A 45 -4.74 -6.06 15.69
C ALA A 45 -4.50 -4.56 15.87
N SER A 46 -4.08 -3.90 14.81
CA SER A 46 -3.74 -2.46 14.78
C SER A 46 -2.68 -2.03 15.79
N LYS A 47 -1.83 -2.95 16.27
CA LYS A 47 -0.76 -2.65 17.21
C LYS A 47 0.53 -3.37 16.85
N SER A 48 1.61 -2.60 16.68
CA SER A 48 2.95 -3.14 16.48
C SER A 48 3.56 -3.60 17.79
N ASN A 49 4.08 -4.84 17.82
CA ASN A 49 4.89 -5.38 18.90
C ASN A 49 6.40 -5.44 18.54
N CYS A 50 6.76 -5.01 17.33
CA CYS A 50 8.13 -4.94 16.86
C CYS A 50 8.75 -3.58 17.20
N ASN A 51 9.46 -3.49 18.34
CA ASN A 51 10.11 -2.29 18.85
C ASN A 51 11.62 -2.51 19.03
N GLY A 52 12.38 -1.44 19.29
CA GLY A 52 13.82 -1.52 19.58
C GLY A 52 14.61 -2.28 18.52
N GLY A 53 15.35 -3.30 18.95
CA GLY A 53 16.18 -4.12 18.04
C GLY A 53 15.38 -4.82 16.95
N CYS A 54 14.12 -5.19 17.20
CA CYS A 54 13.23 -5.72 16.17
C CYS A 54 13.02 -4.67 15.08
N ALA A 55 12.70 -3.44 15.41
CA ALA A 55 12.47 -2.35 14.47
C ALA A 55 13.74 -1.95 13.68
N THR A 56 14.92 -2.28 14.17
CA THR A 56 16.18 -2.10 13.45
C THR A 56 16.31 -3.11 12.30
N ALA A 57 15.99 -4.38 12.55
CA ALA A 57 16.02 -5.42 11.53
C ALA A 57 14.79 -5.35 10.60
N TRP A 58 13.67 -4.92 11.16
CA TRP A 58 12.38 -4.80 10.49
C TRP A 58 11.84 -3.37 10.60
N PRO A 59 12.38 -2.44 9.82
CA PRO A 59 11.94 -1.04 9.87
C PRO A 59 10.45 -0.92 9.58
N PRO A 60 9.68 -0.22 10.44
CA PRO A 60 8.26 -0.01 10.20
C PRO A 60 8.04 0.83 8.94
N PHE A 61 6.98 0.54 8.20
CA PHE A 61 6.54 1.39 7.11
C PHE A 61 5.81 2.60 7.69
N LEU A 62 6.57 3.68 7.91
CA LEU A 62 6.06 4.90 8.54
C LEU A 62 5.29 5.77 7.55
N VAL A 63 4.27 6.45 8.08
CA VAL A 63 3.54 7.51 7.38
C VAL A 63 4.43 8.76 7.31
N LYS A 64 4.52 9.36 6.15
CA LYS A 64 5.21 10.64 5.93
C LYS A 64 4.21 11.74 5.63
N ASP A 65 4.60 12.98 5.92
CA ASP A 65 3.80 14.14 5.58
C ASP A 65 3.55 14.20 4.06
N GLY A 66 2.29 14.37 3.69
CA GLY A 66 1.87 14.39 2.29
C GLY A 66 1.57 13.02 1.67
N ASP A 67 1.74 11.91 2.42
CA ASP A 67 1.32 10.60 1.93
C ASP A 67 -0.21 10.57 1.74
N LEU A 68 -0.63 10.04 0.58
CA LEU A 68 -2.03 9.70 0.35
C LEU A 68 -2.32 8.36 1.01
N THR A 69 -3.44 8.27 1.73
CA THR A 69 -3.88 7.00 2.32
C THR A 69 -4.45 6.09 1.23
N PRO A 70 -3.80 4.98 0.88
CA PRO A 70 -4.40 3.99 0.01
C PRO A 70 -5.69 3.44 0.64
N VAL A 71 -6.67 3.06 -0.17
CA VAL A 71 -8.02 2.64 0.32
C VAL A 71 -7.94 1.48 1.31
N GLU A 72 -6.99 0.57 1.11
CA GLU A 72 -6.82 -0.65 1.92
C GLU A 72 -5.96 -0.44 3.16
N PHE A 73 -5.33 0.74 3.31
CA PHE A 73 -4.42 1.02 4.40
C PHE A 73 -5.10 1.82 5.50
N ARG A 74 -4.60 1.66 6.71
CA ARG A 74 -4.96 2.43 7.90
C ARG A 74 -3.70 2.93 8.58
N VAL A 75 -3.84 4.00 9.33
CA VAL A 75 -2.75 4.55 10.14
C VAL A 75 -2.92 4.07 11.57
N ILE A 76 -1.87 3.46 12.12
CA ILE A 76 -1.79 3.10 13.53
C ILE A 76 -0.75 3.97 14.23
N THR A 77 -0.84 4.07 15.57
CA THR A 77 0.15 4.75 16.39
C THR A 77 0.98 3.70 17.13
N ARG A 78 2.29 3.76 16.98
CA ARG A 78 3.26 2.92 17.67
C ARG A 78 3.45 3.37 19.13
N ASP A 79 4.10 2.54 19.93
CA ASP A 79 4.41 2.86 21.34
C ASP A 79 5.36 4.08 21.47
N ASP A 80 6.18 4.36 20.46
CA ASP A 80 7.06 5.52 20.36
C ASP A 80 6.36 6.78 19.82
N GLY A 81 5.06 6.71 19.55
CA GLY A 81 4.25 7.81 19.00
C GLY A 81 4.33 7.96 17.48
N ALA A 82 5.22 7.24 16.80
CA ALA A 82 5.31 7.28 15.35
C ALA A 82 4.04 6.73 14.68
N LYS A 83 3.71 7.24 13.50
CA LYS A 83 2.59 6.76 12.69
C LYS A 83 3.10 5.72 11.70
N GLN A 84 2.45 4.56 11.67
CA GLN A 84 2.80 3.43 10.83
C GLN A 84 1.59 3.00 9.98
N TRP A 85 1.85 2.59 8.76
CA TRP A 85 0.84 1.98 7.90
C TRP A 85 0.50 0.57 8.38
N ALA A 86 -0.76 0.23 8.30
CA ALA A 86 -1.29 -1.11 8.52
C ALA A 86 -2.28 -1.48 7.41
N MET A 87 -2.37 -2.75 7.05
CA MET A 87 -3.34 -3.30 6.12
C MET A 87 -4.05 -4.47 6.78
N ASN A 88 -5.40 -4.50 6.70
CA ASN A 88 -6.20 -5.54 7.39
C ASN A 88 -5.81 -5.70 8.86
N GLU A 89 -5.65 -4.58 9.58
CA GLU A 89 -5.25 -4.51 10.99
C GLU A 89 -3.83 -5.02 11.28
N LYS A 90 -3.06 -5.43 10.27
CA LYS A 90 -1.67 -5.88 10.41
C LYS A 90 -0.71 -4.72 10.12
N PRO A 91 0.14 -4.33 11.08
CA PRO A 91 1.21 -3.36 10.86
C PRO A 91 2.16 -3.80 9.74
N LEU A 92 2.68 -2.84 8.97
CA LEU A 92 3.50 -3.07 7.80
C LEU A 92 4.96 -2.72 8.05
N TYR A 93 5.87 -3.55 7.54
CA TYR A 93 7.30 -3.42 7.74
C TYR A 93 8.08 -3.63 6.45
N PHE A 94 9.32 -3.17 6.45
CA PHE A 94 10.36 -3.56 5.52
C PHE A 94 11.32 -4.55 6.19
N PHE A 95 12.14 -5.23 5.39
CA PHE A 95 13.28 -5.98 5.93
C PHE A 95 14.58 -5.26 5.61
N ALA A 96 15.46 -5.10 6.61
CA ALA A 96 16.70 -4.32 6.45
C ALA A 96 17.67 -4.95 5.44
N ALA A 97 17.64 -6.28 5.26
CA ALA A 97 18.50 -6.98 4.32
C ALA A 97 17.96 -7.03 2.88
N ASP A 98 16.75 -6.51 2.63
CA ASP A 98 16.24 -6.30 1.28
C ASP A 98 16.84 -5.00 0.72
N VAL A 99 17.92 -5.13 -0.04
CA VAL A 99 18.70 -3.99 -0.56
C VAL A 99 18.38 -3.67 -2.01
N GLN A 100 17.76 -4.58 -2.74
CA GLN A 100 17.38 -4.42 -4.14
C GLN A 100 15.86 -4.44 -4.29
N ALA A 101 15.36 -3.75 -5.31
CA ALA A 101 13.95 -3.82 -5.66
C ALA A 101 13.56 -5.27 -5.98
N GLY A 102 12.48 -5.75 -5.35
CA GLY A 102 12.01 -7.13 -5.50
C GLY A 102 12.68 -8.16 -4.59
N ASP A 103 13.69 -7.77 -3.77
CA ASP A 103 14.18 -8.64 -2.70
C ASP A 103 13.03 -9.01 -1.75
N ALA A 104 12.96 -10.29 -1.37
CA ALA A 104 11.99 -10.83 -0.42
C ALA A 104 12.66 -11.81 0.56
N LYS A 105 13.88 -11.47 1.02
CA LYS A 105 14.73 -12.30 1.86
C LYS A 105 14.17 -12.50 3.27
N GLY A 106 13.20 -11.67 3.65
CA GLY A 106 12.51 -11.73 4.93
C GLY A 106 11.36 -12.73 4.97
N ASP A 107 10.90 -13.25 3.82
CA ASP A 107 9.75 -14.18 3.79
C ASP A 107 10.06 -15.46 4.55
N GLY A 108 9.18 -15.84 5.49
CA GLY A 108 9.35 -17.04 6.33
C GLY A 108 10.36 -16.88 7.45
N GLN A 109 10.99 -15.73 7.65
CA GLN A 109 11.97 -15.50 8.72
C GLN A 109 11.39 -15.82 10.10
N GLY A 110 12.05 -16.73 10.82
CA GLY A 110 11.60 -17.19 12.13
C GLY A 110 10.22 -17.82 12.15
N GLY A 111 9.61 -18.11 11.00
CA GLY A 111 8.25 -18.64 10.86
C GLY A 111 7.16 -17.63 11.23
N VAL A 112 7.49 -16.34 11.39
CA VAL A 112 6.56 -15.31 11.89
C VAL A 112 6.54 -14.04 11.03
N TRP A 113 7.39 -13.94 10.01
CA TRP A 113 7.45 -12.84 9.07
C TRP A 113 6.99 -13.30 7.70
N HIS A 114 6.09 -12.56 7.09
CA HIS A 114 5.51 -12.96 5.81
C HIS A 114 5.41 -11.78 4.87
N VAL A 115 5.76 -12.01 3.60
CA VAL A 115 5.45 -11.04 2.53
C VAL A 115 3.95 -10.89 2.39
N ILE A 116 3.53 -9.69 2.05
CA ILE A 116 2.16 -9.47 1.64
C ILE A 116 2.09 -9.81 0.17
N ARG A 117 1.37 -10.87 -0.15
CA ARG A 117 1.05 -11.14 -1.54
C ARG A 117 -0.08 -10.22 -1.94
N GLY A 118 0.11 -9.52 -3.04
CA GLY A 118 -0.98 -8.81 -3.66
C GLY A 118 -2.14 -9.79 -3.76
N ALA A 119 -3.37 -9.36 -3.53
CA ALA A 119 -4.50 -10.08 -4.02
C ALA A 119 -4.30 -10.12 -5.54
N GLY A 120 -3.55 -11.12 -5.98
CA GLY A 120 -3.29 -11.35 -7.39
C GLY A 120 -4.63 -11.18 -8.03
N LYS A 121 -4.76 -10.23 -8.96
CA LYS A 121 -6.00 -9.78 -9.60
C LYS A 121 -7.10 -10.70 -9.15
N HIS A 122 -7.94 -10.24 -8.23
CA HIS A 122 -9.12 -11.03 -7.92
C HIS A 122 -9.60 -11.42 -9.28
N SER A 123 -9.32 -12.69 -9.62
CA SER A 123 -9.91 -13.28 -10.78
C SER A 123 -11.33 -12.83 -10.61
N GLU A 124 -11.66 -11.84 -11.40
CA GLU A 124 -12.98 -11.32 -11.65
C GLU A 124 -13.95 -12.28 -11.00
N ALA A 125 -14.46 -11.91 -9.79
CA ALA A 125 -15.47 -12.70 -9.16
C ALA A 125 -16.50 -12.76 -10.25
N LYS A 126 -16.48 -13.89 -10.95
CA LYS A 126 -17.48 -14.25 -11.95
C LYS A 126 -18.78 -13.85 -11.28
N PRO A 127 -19.50 -12.84 -11.75
CA PRO A 127 -20.72 -12.41 -11.13
C PRO A 127 -21.49 -13.70 -10.93
N ALA A 128 -21.74 -14.07 -9.69
CA ALA A 128 -22.53 -15.24 -9.38
C ALA A 128 -23.76 -15.07 -10.24
N ALA A 129 -23.87 -15.97 -11.22
CA ALA A 129 -24.85 -15.89 -12.26
C ALA A 129 -26.14 -15.45 -11.60
N ALA A 130 -26.68 -14.30 -12.01
CA ALA A 130 -28.05 -13.93 -11.77
C ALA A 130 -28.88 -15.02 -12.44
N THR A 131 -29.00 -16.13 -11.75
CA THR A 131 -29.76 -17.29 -12.19
C THR A 131 -31.20 -16.93 -12.04
N ARG A 132 -31.80 -16.59 -13.17
CA ARG A 132 -33.19 -16.88 -13.42
C ARG A 132 -34.21 -16.37 -12.40
N ALA A 133 -34.59 -15.13 -12.58
CA ALA A 133 -35.96 -14.72 -12.26
C ALA A 133 -36.60 -14.03 -13.50
N ALA A 134 -36.52 -14.70 -14.63
CA ALA A 134 -37.19 -14.27 -15.87
C ALA A 134 -37.82 -15.49 -16.57
N GLU A 135 -38.43 -16.37 -15.79
CA GLU A 135 -39.36 -17.37 -16.34
C GLU A 135 -40.62 -17.31 -15.50
N GLY A 136 -41.65 -16.67 -16.02
CA GLY A 136 -42.94 -16.70 -15.40
C GLY A 136 -43.93 -15.61 -15.78
N TYR A 137 -43.69 -14.84 -16.83
CA TYR A 137 -44.79 -14.09 -17.41
C TYR A 137 -45.34 -14.84 -18.61
N ARG A 138 -46.09 -15.93 -18.35
CA ARG A 138 -47.00 -16.50 -19.31
C ARG A 138 -48.15 -15.55 -19.50
N SER A 139 -48.23 -14.99 -20.68
CA SER A 139 -49.41 -14.34 -21.23
C SER A 139 -50.60 -15.25 -21.14
N TYR A 140 -51.56 -14.86 -20.27
CA TYR A 140 -52.92 -15.41 -20.31
C TYR A 140 -53.70 -14.63 -21.34
N SER A 141 -53.74 -15.13 -22.54
CA SER A 141 -54.67 -14.68 -23.57
C SER A 141 -55.98 -15.43 -23.36
N GLY A 142 -56.92 -14.77 -22.72
CA GLY A 142 -58.28 -15.24 -22.61
C GLY A 142 -59.12 -14.57 -23.66
N SER A 143 -59.58 -15.38 -24.58
CA SER A 143 -60.62 -15.05 -25.56
C SER A 143 -61.94 -14.76 -24.87
N TYR A 144 -62.60 -13.67 -25.24
CA TYR A 144 -64.03 -13.52 -25.46
C TYR A 144 -64.24 -12.38 -26.42
#